data_ec21ac1fa90b29850f9cac5a5747628a
#
_entry.id   ec21ac1fa90b29850f9cac5a5747628a
#
_cell.length_a   1.000
_cell.length_b   1.000
_cell.length_c   1.000
_cell.angle_alpha   90.00
_cell.angle_beta   90.00
_cell.angle_gamma   90.00
#
_symmetry.space_group_name_H-M   'P 1'
#
loop_
_entity.id
_entity.type
_entity.pdbx_description
1 polymer ?
#
loop_
_entity_poly.entity_id
_entity_poly.type
_entity_poly.pdbx_seq_one_letter_code
_entity_poly.pdbx_strand_id
1 'polypeptide(L)'
;MKAIRHYSELAPTEFESEKVRNVAGRVAIGKADGATNFCMRIFEVGEGGYTPRHDHLWEHEIFVHAGQGEVLCDGKWNPVQAGSVVFVPPRAEHQVRNTGPQPLVFVCLVPPAAPEL
;
A
#
# COMPACT_ATOMS: atom_id res chain seq x y z
N MET A 1 -8.90 -23.61 -0.04
CA MET A 1 -9.95 -22.59 -0.23
C MET A 1 -9.50 -21.62 -1.33
N LYS A 2 -10.42 -21.10 -2.11
CA LYS A 2 -10.06 -20.07 -3.08
C LYS A 2 -10.85 -18.80 -2.82
N ALA A 3 -10.26 -17.66 -3.18
CA ALA A 3 -10.92 -16.37 -3.08
C ALA A 3 -10.91 -15.70 -4.45
N ILE A 4 -12.09 -15.33 -4.92
CA ILE A 4 -12.27 -14.57 -6.16
C ILE A 4 -13.30 -13.51 -5.85
N ARG A 5 -12.88 -12.25 -5.81
CA ARG A 5 -13.77 -11.14 -5.46
C ARG A 5 -13.17 -9.83 -5.93
N HIS A 6 -14.00 -8.82 -6.03
CA HIS A 6 -13.51 -7.46 -6.32
C HIS A 6 -13.10 -6.81 -5.00
N TYR A 7 -11.98 -6.10 -4.99
CA TYR A 7 -11.47 -5.52 -3.74
C TYR A 7 -12.44 -4.52 -3.11
N SER A 8 -13.26 -3.84 -3.91
CA SER A 8 -14.22 -2.87 -3.38
C SER A 8 -15.32 -3.50 -2.54
N GLU A 9 -15.51 -4.82 -2.63
CA GLU A 9 -16.47 -5.54 -1.80
C GLU A 9 -16.00 -5.69 -0.34
N LEU A 10 -14.73 -5.52 -0.10
CA LEU A 10 -14.14 -5.66 1.23
C LEU A 10 -14.27 -4.33 1.99
N ALA A 11 -14.69 -4.41 3.25
CA ALA A 11 -14.75 -3.24 4.10
C ALA A 11 -13.33 -2.73 4.37
N PRO A 12 -13.05 -1.43 4.15
CA PRO A 12 -11.73 -0.89 4.42
C PRO A 12 -11.50 -0.65 5.91
N THR A 13 -10.23 -0.70 6.31
CA THR A 13 -9.79 -0.14 7.57
C THR A 13 -9.26 1.25 7.28
N GLU A 14 -9.77 2.26 7.97
CA GLU A 14 -9.35 3.63 7.76
C GLU A 14 -8.26 4.00 8.74
N PHE A 15 -7.25 4.73 8.25
CA PHE A 15 -6.11 5.17 9.03
C PHE A 15 -6.06 6.69 9.03
N GLU A 16 -6.07 7.27 10.21
CA GLU A 16 -5.98 8.72 10.38
C GLU A 16 -5.27 8.99 11.71
N SER A 17 -4.15 9.70 11.65
CA SER A 17 -3.38 10.06 12.85
C SER A 17 -2.44 11.20 12.49
N GLU A 18 -1.53 11.55 13.40
CA GLU A 18 -0.49 12.54 13.11
C GLU A 18 0.44 12.09 11.99
N LYS A 19 0.59 10.78 11.80
CA LYS A 19 1.55 10.19 10.86
C LYS A 19 0.92 9.68 9.56
N VAL A 20 -0.40 9.53 9.54
CA VAL A 20 -1.14 8.98 8.41
C VAL A 20 -2.34 9.87 8.13
N ARG A 21 -2.57 10.20 6.88
CA ARG A 21 -3.70 11.03 6.52
C ARG A 21 -4.46 10.44 5.34
N ASN A 22 -5.78 10.29 5.52
CA ASN A 22 -6.71 9.93 4.46
C ASN A 22 -6.33 8.66 3.72
N VAL A 23 -6.02 7.59 4.48
CA VAL A 23 -5.64 6.29 3.95
C VAL A 23 -6.66 5.23 4.34
N ALA A 24 -7.10 4.43 3.38
CA ALA A 24 -7.93 3.27 3.62
C ALA A 24 -7.21 2.02 3.10
N GLY A 25 -7.15 0.97 3.92
CA GLY A 25 -6.46 -0.27 3.57
C GLY A 25 -7.38 -1.48 3.63
N ARG A 26 -7.13 -2.43 2.74
CA ARG A 26 -7.87 -3.69 2.68
C ARG A 26 -6.88 -4.83 2.54
N VAL A 27 -7.11 -5.92 3.28
CA VAL A 27 -6.41 -7.18 3.02
C VAL A 27 -7.19 -7.87 1.91
N ALA A 28 -6.65 -7.83 0.71
CA ALA A 28 -7.32 -8.43 -0.45
C ALA A 28 -7.23 -9.96 -0.41
N ILE A 29 -6.04 -10.48 -0.12
CA ILE A 29 -5.79 -11.91 0.09
C ILE A 29 -4.78 -12.04 1.22
N GLY A 30 -5.12 -12.81 2.24
CA GLY A 30 -4.27 -12.98 3.40
C GLY A 30 -4.45 -14.33 4.08
N LYS A 31 -4.06 -14.40 5.34
CA LYS A 31 -4.09 -15.64 6.13
C LYS A 31 -5.49 -16.23 6.24
N ALA A 32 -6.51 -15.37 6.33
CA ALA A 32 -7.90 -15.81 6.40
C ALA A 32 -8.34 -16.59 5.15
N ASP A 33 -7.67 -16.38 4.03
CA ASP A 33 -7.93 -17.09 2.77
C ASP A 33 -7.06 -18.34 2.61
N GLY A 34 -6.18 -18.61 3.56
CA GLY A 34 -5.23 -19.72 3.50
C GLY A 34 -3.92 -19.37 2.79
N ALA A 35 -3.65 -18.10 2.53
CA ALA A 35 -2.39 -17.68 1.88
C ALA A 35 -1.24 -17.73 2.89
N THR A 36 -0.14 -18.41 2.53
CA THR A 36 0.96 -18.67 3.44
C THR A 36 2.29 -18.03 3.04
N ASN A 37 2.42 -17.55 1.80
CA ASN A 37 3.70 -17.05 1.29
C ASN A 37 3.78 -15.54 1.19
N PHE A 38 2.67 -14.86 0.97
CA PHE A 38 2.59 -13.40 0.95
C PHE A 38 1.15 -12.96 1.14
N CYS A 39 1.00 -11.71 1.51
CA CYS A 39 -0.31 -11.07 1.70
C CYS A 39 -0.45 -9.94 0.67
N MET A 40 -1.60 -9.88 0.01
CA MET A 40 -1.93 -8.81 -0.93
C MET A 40 -2.83 -7.81 -0.24
N ARG A 41 -2.36 -6.57 -0.15
CA ARG A 41 -3.12 -5.46 0.42
C ARG A 41 -3.39 -4.44 -0.66
N ILE A 42 -4.53 -3.76 -0.55
CA ILE A 42 -4.87 -2.66 -1.45
C ILE A 42 -5.12 -1.43 -0.60
N PHE A 43 -4.36 -0.37 -0.88
CA PHE A 43 -4.47 0.91 -0.20
C PHE A 43 -5.02 1.97 -1.12
N GLU A 44 -5.89 2.81 -0.59
CA GLU A 44 -6.38 4.02 -1.24
C GLU A 44 -5.90 5.21 -0.43
N VAL A 45 -5.20 6.11 -1.08
CA VAL A 45 -4.76 7.37 -0.47
C VAL A 45 -5.55 8.48 -1.11
N GLY A 46 -6.41 9.13 -0.34
CA GLY A 46 -7.24 10.21 -0.84
C GLY A 46 -6.44 11.47 -1.11
N GLU A 47 -7.09 12.47 -1.68
CA GLU A 47 -6.45 13.75 -2.01
C GLU A 47 -5.77 14.35 -0.78
N GLY A 48 -4.52 14.76 -0.94
CA GLY A 48 -3.71 15.33 0.14
C GLY A 48 -3.25 14.32 1.17
N GLY A 49 -3.53 13.03 0.97
CA GLY A 49 -3.21 11.98 1.92
C GLY A 49 -1.79 11.43 1.78
N TYR A 50 -1.36 10.72 2.83
CA TYR A 50 -0.04 10.10 2.86
C TYR A 50 0.00 8.96 3.90
N THR A 51 0.87 7.99 3.63
CA THR A 51 1.14 6.87 4.55
C THR A 51 2.23 7.29 5.56
N PRO A 52 2.45 6.51 6.61
CA PRO A 52 3.53 6.82 7.55
C PRO A 52 4.89 6.82 6.86
N ARG A 53 5.76 7.73 7.30
CA ARG A 53 7.16 7.71 6.91
C ARG A 53 7.90 6.82 7.89
N HIS A 54 8.34 5.65 7.42
CA HIS A 54 8.92 4.64 8.30
C HIS A 54 9.84 3.68 7.55
N ASP A 55 10.50 2.82 8.29
CA ASP A 55 11.23 1.67 7.79
C ASP A 55 10.86 0.44 8.60
N HIS A 56 11.16 -0.74 8.08
CA HIS A 56 10.93 -2.01 8.77
C HIS A 56 11.75 -3.12 8.12
N LEU A 57 11.75 -4.30 8.75
CA LEU A 57 12.61 -5.41 8.36
C LEU A 57 12.16 -6.13 7.08
N TRP A 58 10.90 -5.97 6.68
CA TRP A 58 10.37 -6.65 5.50
C TRP A 58 10.30 -5.71 4.31
N GLU A 59 10.28 -6.32 3.13
CA GLU A 59 10.18 -5.59 1.87
C GLU A 59 8.74 -5.40 1.43
N HIS A 60 8.54 -4.50 0.50
CA HIS A 60 7.26 -4.33 -0.21
C HIS A 60 7.49 -4.45 -1.71
N GLU A 61 6.48 -5.01 -2.39
CA GLU A 61 6.36 -4.91 -3.84
C GLU A 61 5.04 -4.21 -4.12
N ILE A 62 5.09 -3.13 -4.84
CA ILE A 62 3.94 -2.24 -5.06
C ILE A 62 3.64 -2.15 -6.56
N PHE A 63 2.36 -2.21 -6.89
CA PHE A 63 1.85 -1.91 -8.23
C PHE A 63 0.79 -0.82 -8.09
N VAL A 64 0.98 0.29 -8.79
CA VAL A 64 0.00 1.39 -8.76
C VAL A 64 -1.12 1.09 -9.75
N HIS A 65 -2.34 0.97 -9.23
CA HIS A 65 -3.52 0.65 -10.01
C HIS A 65 -4.17 1.89 -10.62
N ALA A 66 -4.25 2.98 -9.86
CA ALA A 66 -4.94 4.20 -10.31
C ALA A 66 -4.37 5.43 -9.60
N GLY A 67 -4.53 6.58 -10.23
CA GLY A 67 -4.10 7.85 -9.67
C GLY A 67 -2.64 8.15 -9.94
N GLN A 68 -2.14 9.19 -9.27
CA GLN A 68 -0.74 9.60 -9.36
C GLN A 68 -0.29 10.13 -8.01
N GLY A 69 0.99 9.95 -7.73
CA GLY A 69 1.56 10.37 -6.46
C GLY A 69 3.06 10.28 -6.49
N GLU A 70 3.65 10.21 -5.31
CA GLU A 70 5.08 10.06 -5.15
C GLU A 70 5.40 9.05 -4.07
N VAL A 71 6.50 8.32 -4.26
CA VAL A 71 7.01 7.37 -3.27
C VAL A 71 8.40 7.83 -2.84
N LEU A 72 8.56 8.03 -1.54
CA LEU A 72 9.86 8.26 -0.94
C LEU A 72 10.58 6.93 -0.84
N CYS A 73 11.78 6.86 -1.42
CA CYS A 73 12.67 5.72 -1.30
C CYS A 73 14.08 6.18 -1.64
N ASP A 74 15.08 5.64 -0.94
CA ASP A 74 16.49 6.05 -1.11
C ASP A 74 16.70 7.56 -0.92
N GLY A 75 15.96 8.12 0.02
CA GLY A 75 16.12 9.53 0.41
C GLY A 75 15.54 10.54 -0.57
N LYS A 76 14.81 10.09 -1.59
CA LYS A 76 14.19 11.02 -2.54
C LYS A 76 12.78 10.59 -2.91
N TRP A 77 11.99 11.56 -3.34
CA TRP A 77 10.64 11.36 -3.84
C TRP A 77 10.68 10.98 -5.32
N ASN A 78 10.00 9.90 -5.66
CA ASN A 78 9.93 9.36 -7.01
C ASN A 78 8.48 9.43 -7.49
N PRO A 79 8.20 10.05 -8.65
CA PRO A 79 6.83 10.11 -9.15
C PRO A 79 6.34 8.74 -9.59
N VAL A 80 5.07 8.46 -9.32
CA VAL A 80 4.39 7.23 -9.73
C VAL A 80 3.01 7.55 -10.29
N GLN A 81 2.51 6.65 -11.12
CA GLN A 81 1.19 6.75 -11.71
C GLN A 81 0.65 5.34 -11.97
N ALA A 82 -0.57 5.24 -12.47
CA ALA A 82 -1.14 3.95 -12.84
C ALA A 82 -0.16 3.17 -13.73
N GLY A 83 0.13 1.94 -13.34
CA GLY A 83 1.09 1.08 -14.02
C GLY A 83 2.51 1.11 -13.46
N SER A 84 2.83 2.02 -12.56
CA SER A 84 4.16 2.06 -11.92
C SER A 84 4.35 0.86 -11.01
N VAL A 85 5.58 0.34 -10.97
CA VAL A 85 5.98 -0.71 -10.04
C VAL A 85 7.06 -0.18 -9.11
N VAL A 86 7.01 -0.57 -7.84
CA VAL A 86 7.96 -0.11 -6.83
C VAL A 86 8.41 -1.29 -5.97
N PHE A 87 9.72 -1.43 -5.83
CA PHE A 87 10.29 -2.33 -4.85
C PHE A 87 10.87 -1.49 -3.70
N VAL A 88 10.41 -1.77 -2.48
CA VAL A 88 10.94 -1.14 -1.27
C VAL A 88 11.78 -2.19 -0.54
N PRO A 89 13.12 -2.06 -0.55
CA PRO A 89 13.98 -3.04 0.13
C PRO A 89 13.75 -3.06 1.64
N PRO A 90 14.13 -4.17 2.30
CA PRO A 90 14.11 -4.21 3.76
C PRO A 90 14.89 -3.01 4.33
N ARG A 91 14.36 -2.42 5.40
CA ARG A 91 14.96 -1.29 6.14
C ARG A 91 15.06 0.03 5.40
N ALA A 92 14.62 0.11 4.14
CA ALA A 92 14.61 1.38 3.42
C ALA A 92 13.47 2.27 3.94
N GLU A 93 13.79 3.49 4.31
CA GLU A 93 12.76 4.46 4.70
C GLU A 93 11.90 4.79 3.50
N HIS A 94 10.59 4.74 3.70
CA HIS A 94 9.65 4.96 2.62
C HIS A 94 8.36 5.62 3.11
N GLN A 95 7.66 6.24 2.16
CA GLN A 95 6.36 6.86 2.37
C GLN A 95 5.70 7.00 1.01
N VAL A 96 4.38 6.88 0.97
CA VAL A 96 3.59 7.12 -0.24
C VAL A 96 2.70 8.33 0.02
N ARG A 97 2.63 9.24 -0.96
CA ARG A 97 1.72 10.38 -0.87
C ARG A 97 0.98 10.60 -2.18
N ASN A 98 -0.24 11.05 -2.06
CA ASN A 98 -1.07 11.40 -3.22
C ASN A 98 -0.79 12.85 -3.61
N THR A 99 -0.40 13.08 -4.85
CA THR A 99 -0.13 14.42 -5.38
C THR A 99 -1.13 14.86 -6.44
N GLY A 100 -2.10 13.99 -6.76
CA GLY A 100 -3.12 14.29 -7.75
C GLY A 100 -4.50 14.55 -7.11
N PRO A 101 -5.50 14.92 -7.92
CA PRO A 101 -6.86 15.18 -7.42
C PRO A 101 -7.68 13.91 -7.24
N GLN A 102 -7.27 12.78 -7.82
CA GLN A 102 -7.98 11.52 -7.72
C GLN A 102 -7.34 10.62 -6.67
N PRO A 103 -8.08 9.63 -6.11
CA PRO A 103 -7.48 8.67 -5.21
C PRO A 103 -6.30 7.95 -5.84
N LEU A 104 -5.24 7.78 -5.07
CA LEU A 104 -4.09 6.96 -5.44
C LEU A 104 -4.36 5.57 -4.89
N VAL A 105 -4.47 4.59 -5.77
CA VAL A 105 -4.77 3.20 -5.38
C VAL A 105 -3.60 2.32 -5.77
N PHE A 106 -3.09 1.56 -4.81
CA PHE A 106 -1.96 0.66 -5.10
C PHE A 106 -2.09 -0.67 -4.38
N VAL A 107 -1.54 -1.68 -5.02
CA VAL A 107 -1.41 -3.03 -4.47
C VAL A 107 -0.05 -3.12 -3.79
N CYS A 108 -0.02 -3.63 -2.56
CA CYS A 108 1.22 -3.78 -1.80
C CYS A 108 1.32 -5.20 -1.25
N LEU A 109 2.33 -5.94 -1.68
CA LEU A 109 2.60 -7.28 -1.18
C LEU A 109 3.54 -7.21 0.01
N VAL A 110 3.28 -8.05 1.01
CA VAL A 110 4.16 -8.23 2.16
C VAL A 110 4.36 -9.72 2.45
N PRO A 111 5.51 -10.10 3.03
CA PRO A 111 5.75 -11.48 3.43
C PRO A 111 4.96 -11.86 4.69
N PRO A 112 4.91 -13.17 5.06
CA PRO A 112 4.08 -13.63 6.17
C PRO A 112 4.47 -13.05 7.54
N ALA A 113 5.73 -12.64 7.71
CA ALA A 113 6.20 -12.11 8.98
C ALA A 113 5.73 -10.68 9.24
N ALA A 114 5.26 -9.98 8.21
CA ALA A 114 4.76 -8.62 8.33
C ALA A 114 3.30 -8.60 8.81
N PRO A 115 2.86 -7.52 9.49
CA PRO A 115 1.44 -7.34 9.76
C PRO A 115 0.67 -7.24 8.45
N GLU A 116 -0.57 -7.72 8.44
CA GLU A 116 -1.40 -7.64 7.22
C GLU A 116 -1.88 -6.22 6.93
N LEU A 117 -2.01 -5.40 7.95
CA LEU A 117 -2.30 -3.96 7.81
C LEU A 117 -1.50 -3.13 8.81
#